data_c4c3642dcfcef8544381434e4ef762a5
#
_entry.id   c4c3642dcfcef8544381434e4ef762a5
#
_cell.length_a   1.000
_cell.length_b   1.000
_cell.length_c   1.000
_cell.angle_alpha   90.00
_cell.angle_beta   90.00
_cell.angle_gamma   90.00
#
_symmetry.space_group_name_H-M   'P 1'
#
loop_
_entity.id
_entity.type
_entity.pdbx_description
1 polymer ?
#
loop_
_entity_poly.entity_id
_entity_poly.type
_entity_poly.pdbx_seq_one_letter_code
_entity_poly.pdbx_strand_id
1 'polypeptide(L)'
;MRTERNLTRLDRVFARLDREPERPANIDVPKMSRHRVVLFGATLAFYVAIVWAVAITSWLVRFDWQVMFFRPYQQWPEIHAFLDYYVVLGQRGPTAVMVAAWLGWRSWRQHTLRPLLTLGASLLLLNITVGAAKLGMGRLGPHYAITIGSNEMGLGGDIFPSGHTANAVVTWGILAYLASTPRARRWLSALSAVTSLGVGLTTVYLGTHWLSDVLLGWAAGLLILLALPWCEPLIARAETGLFTLRDAWRARRGRALPVPAEAPVGSPVGAPVLVKQSVPVDEEVPARAAVATGRAPRAPVYLAPGPHTTRSERTPVTPVGSRRPPHSDRAARTATTTSARPLTGG
;
A
#
# COMPACT_ATOMS: atom_id res chain seq x y z
N MET A 1 -31.12 -23.66 -22.54
CA MET A 1 -30.93 -22.30 -23.08
C MET A 1 -30.58 -21.21 -22.05
N ARG A 2 -30.88 -21.33 -20.75
CA ARG A 2 -30.48 -20.31 -19.74
C ARG A 2 -29.00 -20.43 -19.26
N THR A 3 -28.42 -21.59 -19.25
CA THR A 3 -27.02 -21.86 -18.86
C THR A 3 -26.00 -21.30 -19.85
N GLU A 4 -26.29 -21.35 -21.13
CA GLU A 4 -25.40 -20.81 -22.19
C GLU A 4 -25.24 -19.28 -22.14
N ARG A 5 -26.29 -18.53 -21.75
CA ARG A 5 -26.21 -17.06 -21.63
C ARG A 5 -25.43 -16.60 -20.40
N ASN A 6 -25.37 -17.42 -19.36
CA ASN A 6 -24.60 -17.07 -18.15
C ASN A 6 -23.12 -17.40 -18.34
N LEU A 7 -22.78 -18.49 -19.04
CA LEU A 7 -21.42 -18.82 -19.43
C LEU A 7 -20.83 -17.72 -20.32
N THR A 8 -21.59 -17.22 -21.32
CA THR A 8 -21.11 -16.11 -22.18
C THR A 8 -20.96 -14.78 -21.47
N ARG A 9 -21.55 -14.56 -20.28
CA ARG A 9 -21.27 -13.37 -19.45
C ARG A 9 -19.98 -13.54 -18.63
N LEU A 10 -19.78 -14.71 -18.05
CA LEU A 10 -18.54 -15.05 -17.35
C LEU A 10 -17.37 -15.10 -18.33
N ASP A 11 -17.53 -15.72 -19.48
CA ASP A 11 -16.50 -15.75 -20.53
C ASP A 11 -16.14 -14.34 -21.04
N ARG A 12 -17.10 -13.42 -21.14
CA ARG A 12 -16.83 -12.01 -21.44
C ARG A 12 -16.13 -11.27 -20.33
N VAL A 13 -16.41 -11.59 -19.08
CA VAL A 13 -15.68 -11.04 -17.93
C VAL A 13 -14.25 -11.60 -17.90
N PHE A 14 -14.08 -12.91 -18.07
CA PHE A 14 -12.75 -13.54 -18.15
C PHE A 14 -11.96 -13.07 -19.39
N ALA A 15 -12.59 -12.96 -20.56
CA ALA A 15 -11.95 -12.43 -21.74
C ALA A 15 -11.61 -10.92 -21.64
N ARG A 16 -12.31 -10.15 -20.80
CA ARG A 16 -11.89 -8.79 -20.44
C ARG A 16 -10.74 -8.78 -19.46
N LEU A 17 -10.69 -9.74 -18.53
CA LEU A 17 -9.58 -9.92 -17.59
C LEU A 17 -8.31 -10.40 -18.32
N ASP A 18 -8.46 -11.25 -19.34
CA ASP A 18 -7.36 -11.73 -20.20
C ASP A 18 -6.87 -10.67 -21.20
N ARG A 19 -7.70 -9.69 -21.56
CA ARG A 19 -7.35 -8.57 -22.47
C ARG A 19 -6.71 -7.38 -21.76
N GLU A 20 -6.56 -7.39 -20.43
CA GLU A 20 -5.73 -6.37 -19.80
C GLU A 20 -4.28 -6.55 -20.28
N PRO A 21 -3.64 -5.46 -20.75
CA PRO A 21 -2.35 -5.55 -21.43
C PRO A 21 -1.37 -6.33 -20.58
N GLU A 22 -0.72 -7.27 -21.25
CA GLU A 22 0.46 -7.95 -20.73
C GLU A 22 1.30 -6.92 -19.98
N ARG A 23 1.59 -7.24 -18.71
CA ARG A 23 2.50 -6.59 -17.80
C ARG A 23 3.00 -5.23 -18.32
N PRO A 24 2.55 -4.08 -17.81
CA PRO A 24 3.20 -2.84 -18.18
C PRO A 24 4.68 -3.01 -17.88
N ALA A 25 5.50 -3.06 -18.93
CA ALA A 25 6.93 -3.36 -18.86
C ALA A 25 7.69 -2.36 -17.97
N ASN A 26 7.04 -1.27 -17.58
CA ASN A 26 7.55 -0.21 -16.74
C ASN A 26 6.49 0.20 -15.72
N ILE A 27 6.44 -0.49 -14.58
CA ILE A 27 6.05 0.23 -13.38
C ILE A 27 7.21 1.19 -13.15
N ASP A 28 6.96 2.48 -13.35
CA ASP A 28 7.96 3.53 -13.06
C ASP A 28 8.24 3.53 -11.55
N VAL A 29 9.17 2.67 -11.18
CA VAL A 29 9.70 2.67 -9.82
C VAL A 29 10.50 3.96 -9.65
N PRO A 30 10.25 4.73 -8.58
CA PRO A 30 11.02 5.93 -8.34
C PRO A 30 12.51 5.62 -8.28
N LYS A 31 13.26 6.08 -9.28
CA LYS A 31 14.73 5.94 -9.31
C LYS A 31 15.36 6.83 -8.24
N MET A 32 16.54 6.43 -7.76
CA MET A 32 17.30 7.24 -6.81
C MET A 32 17.80 8.50 -7.50
N SER A 33 17.19 9.65 -7.21
CA SER A 33 17.58 10.95 -7.70
C SER A 33 18.48 11.68 -6.68
N ARG A 34 19.24 12.68 -7.13
CA ARG A 34 20.05 13.52 -6.22
C ARG A 34 19.21 14.13 -5.11
N HIS A 35 18.02 14.66 -5.42
CA HIS A 35 17.08 15.20 -4.43
C HIS A 35 16.66 14.15 -3.38
N ARG A 36 16.48 12.91 -3.79
CA ARG A 36 16.09 11.83 -2.88
C ARG A 36 17.24 11.45 -1.95
N VAL A 37 18.48 11.44 -2.45
CA VAL A 37 19.69 11.23 -1.63
C VAL A 37 19.86 12.36 -0.62
N VAL A 38 19.70 13.61 -1.04
CA VAL A 38 19.77 14.78 -0.15
C VAL A 38 18.68 14.70 0.93
N LEU A 39 17.44 14.36 0.54
CA LEU A 39 16.33 14.22 1.48
C LEU A 39 16.58 13.06 2.46
N PHE A 40 17.12 11.94 1.99
CA PHE A 40 17.53 10.83 2.86
C PHE A 40 18.60 11.28 3.86
N GLY A 41 19.66 11.96 3.41
CA GLY A 41 20.71 12.47 4.27
C GLY A 41 20.20 13.48 5.30
N ALA A 42 19.34 14.42 4.87
CA ALA A 42 18.71 15.39 5.77
C ALA A 42 17.81 14.72 6.83
N THR A 43 17.01 13.74 6.41
CA THR A 43 16.16 12.98 7.33
C THR A 43 16.98 12.14 8.30
N LEU A 44 18.08 11.55 7.83
CA LEU A 44 19.01 10.81 8.71
C LEU A 44 19.70 11.73 9.71
N ALA A 45 20.15 12.91 9.26
CA ALA A 45 20.72 13.91 10.17
C ALA A 45 19.70 14.37 11.22
N PHE A 46 18.45 14.59 10.82
CA PHE A 46 17.36 14.92 11.74
C PHE A 46 17.07 13.77 12.72
N TYR A 47 17.06 12.52 12.25
CA TYR A 47 16.92 11.35 13.11
C TYR A 47 18.03 11.29 14.18
N VAL A 48 19.28 11.41 13.76
CA VAL A 48 20.44 11.38 14.67
C VAL A 48 20.41 12.56 15.65
N ALA A 49 20.00 13.75 15.17
CA ALA A 49 19.89 14.93 16.03
C ALA A 49 18.85 14.75 17.14
N ILE A 50 17.69 14.12 16.85
CA ILE A 50 16.67 13.82 17.87
C ILE A 50 17.22 12.80 18.87
N VAL A 51 17.83 11.70 18.39
CA VAL A 51 18.43 10.68 19.28
C VAL A 51 19.43 11.33 20.21
N TRP A 52 20.34 12.16 19.67
CA TRP A 52 21.33 12.89 20.44
C TRP A 52 20.68 13.84 21.46
N ALA A 53 19.69 14.63 21.03
CA ALA A 53 18.99 15.56 21.90
C ALA A 53 18.28 14.89 23.05
N VAL A 54 17.71 13.71 22.83
CA VAL A 54 17.09 12.90 23.89
C VAL A 54 18.16 12.30 24.81
N ALA A 55 19.23 11.75 24.25
CA ALA A 55 20.31 11.11 25.03
C ALA A 55 20.97 12.07 26.02
N ILE A 56 21.21 13.33 25.61
CA ILE A 56 21.81 14.36 26.48
C ILE A 56 20.79 15.08 27.38
N THR A 57 19.53 14.63 27.43
CA THR A 57 18.45 15.25 28.23
C THR A 57 18.30 16.77 27.94
N SER A 58 18.24 17.10 26.64
CA SER A 58 18.17 18.48 26.17
C SER A 58 16.80 19.15 26.43
N TRP A 59 16.62 20.36 25.88
CA TRP A 59 15.34 21.09 25.90
C TRP A 59 14.18 20.25 25.31
N LEU A 60 14.47 19.32 24.38
CA LEU A 60 13.47 18.46 23.75
C LEU A 60 12.83 17.52 24.79
N VAL A 61 13.63 16.95 25.71
CA VAL A 61 13.12 16.15 26.84
C VAL A 61 12.27 16.99 27.78
N ARG A 62 12.70 18.22 28.07
CA ARG A 62 11.87 19.16 28.86
C ARG A 62 10.54 19.44 28.20
N PHE A 63 10.52 19.59 26.88
CA PHE A 63 9.28 19.79 26.10
C PHE A 63 8.40 18.53 26.12
N ASP A 64 8.97 17.33 26.00
CA ASP A 64 8.24 16.08 26.19
C ASP A 64 7.47 16.07 27.51
N TRP A 65 8.14 16.43 28.61
CA TRP A 65 7.51 16.49 29.92
C TRP A 65 6.44 17.58 30.04
N GLN A 66 6.66 18.75 29.44
CA GLN A 66 5.66 19.83 29.42
C GLN A 66 4.37 19.37 28.72
N VAL A 67 4.49 18.69 27.56
CA VAL A 67 3.34 18.14 26.83
C VAL A 67 2.60 17.10 27.68
N MET A 68 3.33 16.24 28.40
CA MET A 68 2.70 15.24 29.28
C MET A 68 2.01 15.85 30.49
N PHE A 69 2.60 16.87 31.10
CA PHE A 69 1.95 17.59 32.22
C PHE A 69 0.72 18.40 31.80
N PHE A 70 0.67 18.84 30.55
CA PHE A 70 -0.53 19.47 29.98
C PHE A 70 -1.72 18.53 29.89
N ARG A 71 -1.46 17.21 29.87
CA ARG A 71 -2.48 16.14 29.85
C ARG A 71 -3.52 16.34 28.75
N PRO A 72 -3.17 16.28 27.44
CA PRO A 72 -4.07 16.60 26.33
C PRO A 72 -5.39 15.84 26.37
N TYR A 73 -5.38 14.57 26.80
CA TYR A 73 -6.57 13.73 26.91
C TYR A 73 -7.61 14.23 27.95
N GLN A 74 -7.15 15.01 28.95
CA GLN A 74 -8.04 15.63 29.94
C GLN A 74 -8.61 16.96 29.44
N GLN A 75 -7.89 17.65 28.54
CA GLN A 75 -8.31 18.93 27.99
C GLN A 75 -9.40 18.79 26.95
N TRP A 76 -9.40 17.70 26.17
CA TRP A 76 -10.33 17.47 25.05
C TRP A 76 -10.93 16.05 25.11
N PRO A 77 -11.71 15.70 26.15
CA PRO A 77 -12.26 14.35 26.31
C PRO A 77 -13.24 13.97 25.20
N GLU A 78 -13.87 14.95 24.53
CA GLU A 78 -14.89 14.72 23.49
C GLU A 78 -14.34 14.00 22.26
N ILE A 79 -13.05 14.20 21.95
CA ILE A 79 -12.41 13.57 20.79
C ILE A 79 -11.77 12.22 21.13
N HIS A 80 -11.79 11.81 22.41
CA HIS A 80 -11.08 10.63 22.89
C HIS A 80 -11.49 9.35 22.13
N ALA A 81 -12.80 9.09 22.06
CA ALA A 81 -13.32 7.91 21.36
C ALA A 81 -12.94 7.86 19.87
N PHE A 82 -12.94 9.02 19.20
CA PHE A 82 -12.50 9.09 17.81
C PHE A 82 -11.01 8.78 17.66
N LEU A 83 -10.18 9.32 18.54
CA LEU A 83 -8.72 9.13 18.48
C LEU A 83 -8.30 7.70 18.84
N ASP A 84 -9.04 7.02 19.73
CA ASP A 84 -8.83 5.60 20.03
C ASP A 84 -9.03 4.71 18.80
N TYR A 85 -10.02 5.03 17.95
CA TYR A 85 -10.18 4.34 16.68
C TYR A 85 -9.15 4.80 15.64
N TYR A 86 -8.80 6.08 15.65
CA TYR A 86 -7.87 6.64 14.68
C TYR A 86 -6.46 6.04 14.81
N VAL A 87 -6.00 5.76 16.04
CA VAL A 87 -4.67 5.18 16.28
C VAL A 87 -4.52 3.79 15.65
N VAL A 88 -5.63 3.08 15.40
CA VAL A 88 -5.64 1.78 14.71
C VAL A 88 -5.04 1.86 13.29
N LEU A 89 -5.13 3.04 12.64
CA LEU A 89 -4.48 3.31 11.35
C LEU A 89 -2.94 3.26 11.42
N GLY A 90 -2.36 3.25 12.62
CA GLY A 90 -0.93 3.02 12.87
C GLY A 90 -0.61 1.61 13.35
N GLN A 91 -1.58 0.77 13.66
CA GLN A 91 -1.33 -0.60 14.13
C GLN A 91 -0.84 -1.51 13.01
N ARG A 92 0.20 -2.32 13.29
CA ARG A 92 0.85 -3.16 12.27
C ARG A 92 -0.07 -4.22 11.66
N GLY A 93 -0.82 -4.96 12.51
CA GLY A 93 -1.68 -6.06 12.05
C GLY A 93 -2.77 -5.59 11.08
N PRO A 94 -3.74 -4.77 11.52
CA PRO A 94 -4.87 -4.34 10.70
C PRO A 94 -4.45 -3.62 9.42
N THR A 95 -3.51 -2.68 9.51
CA THR A 95 -3.09 -1.89 8.35
C THR A 95 -2.27 -2.69 7.35
N ALA A 96 -1.36 -3.56 7.82
CA ALA A 96 -0.58 -4.42 6.94
C ALA A 96 -1.49 -5.40 6.18
N VAL A 97 -2.48 -6.00 6.85
CA VAL A 97 -3.44 -6.91 6.20
C VAL A 97 -4.28 -6.17 5.16
N MET A 98 -4.82 -4.99 5.50
CA MET A 98 -5.64 -4.20 4.58
C MET A 98 -4.84 -3.77 3.33
N VAL A 99 -3.64 -3.25 3.52
CA VAL A 99 -2.77 -2.83 2.41
C VAL A 99 -2.27 -4.04 1.62
N ALA A 100 -1.92 -5.15 2.29
CA ALA A 100 -1.53 -6.39 1.62
C ALA A 100 -2.67 -6.98 0.79
N ALA A 101 -3.92 -6.94 1.27
CA ALA A 101 -5.09 -7.38 0.50
C ALA A 101 -5.29 -6.55 -0.77
N TRP A 102 -5.20 -5.21 -0.64
CA TRP A 102 -5.25 -4.31 -1.78
C TRP A 102 -4.12 -4.53 -2.79
N LEU A 103 -2.88 -4.61 -2.31
CA LEU A 103 -1.71 -4.84 -3.16
C LEU A 103 -1.70 -6.27 -3.72
N GLY A 104 -2.23 -7.25 -2.98
CA GLY A 104 -2.41 -8.62 -3.44
C GLY A 104 -3.39 -8.71 -4.61
N TRP A 105 -4.54 -8.05 -4.48
CA TRP A 105 -5.50 -7.93 -5.58
C TRP A 105 -4.88 -7.25 -6.81
N ARG A 106 -4.15 -6.16 -6.61
CA ARG A 106 -3.42 -5.46 -7.68
C ARG A 106 -2.34 -6.35 -8.31
N SER A 107 -1.57 -7.08 -7.50
CA SER A 107 -0.54 -8.02 -7.95
C SER A 107 -1.13 -9.13 -8.80
N TRP A 108 -2.27 -9.68 -8.36
CA TRP A 108 -3.00 -10.71 -9.11
C TRP A 108 -3.48 -10.18 -10.47
N ARG A 109 -4.06 -8.97 -10.51
CA ARG A 109 -4.50 -8.33 -11.76
C ARG A 109 -3.36 -8.01 -12.72
N GLN A 110 -2.20 -7.63 -12.20
CA GLN A 110 -1.03 -7.24 -12.98
C GLN A 110 -0.05 -8.40 -13.25
N HIS A 111 -0.36 -9.61 -12.77
CA HIS A 111 0.51 -10.78 -12.85
C HIS A 111 1.96 -10.53 -12.38
N THR A 112 2.15 -9.70 -11.34
CA THR A 112 3.44 -9.35 -10.75
C THR A 112 3.38 -9.42 -9.23
N LEU A 113 4.44 -9.88 -8.59
CA LEU A 113 4.54 -9.93 -7.13
C LEU A 113 5.22 -8.68 -6.55
N ARG A 114 5.73 -7.78 -7.40
CA ARG A 114 6.46 -6.58 -6.96
C ARG A 114 5.75 -5.76 -5.89
N PRO A 115 4.45 -5.40 -6.02
CA PRO A 115 3.79 -4.61 -4.99
C PRO A 115 3.81 -5.27 -3.61
N LEU A 116 3.57 -6.59 -3.54
CA LEU A 116 3.62 -7.35 -2.29
C LEU A 116 5.04 -7.48 -1.76
N LEU A 117 6.01 -7.75 -2.62
CA LEU A 117 7.43 -7.85 -2.24
C LEU A 117 7.95 -6.49 -1.74
N THR A 118 7.52 -5.39 -2.34
CA THR A 118 7.90 -4.03 -1.89
C THR A 118 7.30 -3.73 -0.52
N LEU A 119 6.03 -4.10 -0.28
CA LEU A 119 5.43 -4.01 1.05
C LEU A 119 6.18 -4.88 2.05
N GLY A 120 6.45 -6.15 1.70
CA GLY A 120 7.20 -7.08 2.56
C GLY A 120 8.59 -6.56 2.93
N ALA A 121 9.34 -6.04 1.95
CA ALA A 121 10.65 -5.43 2.17
C ALA A 121 10.56 -4.20 3.09
N SER A 122 9.57 -3.34 2.89
CA SER A 122 9.40 -2.15 3.74
C SER A 122 9.03 -2.50 5.19
N LEU A 123 8.16 -3.50 5.39
CA LEU A 123 7.80 -3.97 6.73
C LEU A 123 8.95 -4.72 7.41
N LEU A 124 9.76 -5.46 6.64
CA LEU A 124 10.96 -6.11 7.16
C LEU A 124 11.99 -5.06 7.62
N LEU A 125 12.27 -4.04 6.80
CA LEU A 125 13.14 -2.93 7.18
C LEU A 125 12.61 -2.22 8.42
N LEU A 126 11.30 -1.97 8.48
CA LEU A 126 10.66 -1.36 9.65
C LEU A 126 10.89 -2.19 10.93
N ASN A 127 10.66 -3.50 10.87
CA ASN A 127 10.84 -4.36 12.02
C ASN A 127 12.32 -4.44 12.47
N ILE A 128 13.24 -4.54 11.52
CA ILE A 128 14.68 -4.60 11.84
C ILE A 128 15.16 -3.26 12.40
N THR A 129 14.92 -2.14 11.70
CA THR A 129 15.50 -0.83 12.09
C THR A 129 14.85 -0.26 13.34
N VAL A 130 13.52 -0.21 13.39
CA VAL A 130 12.78 0.29 14.56
C VAL A 130 12.89 -0.67 15.72
N GLY A 131 12.88 -1.99 15.49
CA GLY A 131 13.08 -2.99 16.51
C GLY A 131 14.47 -2.90 17.15
N ALA A 132 15.52 -2.83 16.34
CA ALA A 132 16.89 -2.66 16.84
C ALA A 132 17.06 -1.35 17.62
N ALA A 133 16.47 -0.25 17.15
CA ALA A 133 16.51 1.03 17.85
C ALA A 133 15.81 0.95 19.21
N LYS A 134 14.65 0.31 19.30
CA LYS A 134 13.92 0.09 20.56
C LYS A 134 14.74 -0.70 21.59
N LEU A 135 15.32 -1.82 21.13
CA LEU A 135 16.17 -2.65 22.00
C LEU A 135 17.43 -1.91 22.46
N GLY A 136 18.06 -1.14 21.57
CA GLY A 136 19.28 -0.40 21.87
C GLY A 136 19.06 0.81 22.78
N MET A 137 17.91 1.47 22.70
CA MET A 137 17.63 2.70 23.46
C MET A 137 16.85 2.45 24.75
N GLY A 138 15.99 1.44 24.82
CA GLY A 138 15.33 0.99 26.04
C GLY A 138 14.53 2.06 26.77
N ARG A 139 13.89 3.03 26.10
CA ARG A 139 13.20 4.18 26.71
C ARG A 139 11.84 3.80 27.27
N LEU A 140 11.53 4.24 28.50
CA LEU A 140 10.21 4.07 29.12
C LEU A 140 9.19 5.08 28.57
N GLY A 141 7.93 4.65 28.49
CA GLY A 141 6.80 5.50 28.10
C GLY A 141 6.37 6.47 29.21
N PRO A 142 5.62 7.53 28.84
CA PRO A 142 5.13 8.53 29.78
C PRO A 142 4.40 7.93 30.99
N HIS A 143 3.61 6.87 30.79
CA HIS A 143 2.86 6.21 31.86
C HIS A 143 3.76 5.39 32.84
N TYR A 144 4.96 5.06 32.43
CA TYR A 144 5.90 4.23 33.20
C TYR A 144 7.15 5.00 33.60
N ALA A 145 7.16 6.31 33.33
CA ALA A 145 8.30 7.17 33.66
C ALA A 145 8.55 7.19 35.18
N ILE A 146 9.81 7.04 35.54
CA ILE A 146 10.22 6.90 36.95
C ILE A 146 10.69 8.22 37.55
N THR A 147 11.46 9.02 36.74
CA THR A 147 12.10 10.24 37.24
C THR A 147 11.67 11.44 36.40
N ILE A 148 10.97 12.39 37.04
CA ILE A 148 10.52 13.61 36.37
C ILE A 148 11.72 14.40 35.80
N GLY A 149 11.62 14.77 34.51
CA GLY A 149 12.66 15.54 33.82
C GLY A 149 13.79 14.69 33.23
N SER A 150 13.81 13.37 33.48
CA SER A 150 14.80 12.48 32.86
C SER A 150 14.40 12.08 31.45
N ASN A 151 15.36 11.53 30.68
CA ASN A 151 15.10 11.02 29.33
C ASN A 151 14.54 9.60 29.31
N GLU A 152 14.46 8.93 30.47
CA GLU A 152 13.94 7.56 30.67
C GLU A 152 14.59 6.50 29.76
N MET A 153 15.81 6.72 29.25
CA MET A 153 16.54 5.80 28.38
C MET A 153 17.31 4.71 29.17
N GLY A 154 17.49 3.55 28.53
CA GLY A 154 18.24 2.44 29.13
C GLY A 154 17.51 1.70 30.24
N LEU A 155 16.20 1.94 30.43
CA LEU A 155 15.40 1.38 31.52
C LEU A 155 14.55 0.17 31.09
N GLY A 156 14.87 -0.42 29.92
CA GLY A 156 14.18 -1.62 29.41
C GLY A 156 12.82 -1.36 28.73
N GLY A 157 12.50 -0.09 28.44
CA GLY A 157 11.30 0.28 27.71
C GLY A 157 11.44 0.01 26.20
N ASP A 158 10.31 0.06 25.49
CA ASP A 158 10.26 -0.27 24.06
C ASP A 158 9.51 0.77 23.21
N ILE A 159 9.45 2.04 23.68
CA ILE A 159 8.62 3.05 23.01
C ILE A 159 9.38 3.94 22.01
N PHE A 160 10.70 4.04 22.10
CA PHE A 160 11.53 4.94 21.30
C PHE A 160 12.30 4.19 20.20
N PRO A 161 12.06 4.45 18.91
CA PRO A 161 11.08 5.36 18.33
C PRO A 161 9.65 4.80 18.31
N SER A 162 8.63 5.69 18.07
CA SER A 162 7.24 5.28 17.99
C SER A 162 6.99 4.31 16.84
N GLY A 163 6.59 3.09 17.20
CA GLY A 163 6.29 2.04 16.24
C GLY A 163 5.00 2.28 15.45
N HIS A 164 3.95 2.82 16.09
CA HIS A 164 2.69 3.19 15.43
C HIS A 164 2.91 4.26 14.36
N THR A 165 3.66 5.28 14.71
CA THR A 165 3.98 6.39 13.81
C THR A 165 4.81 5.95 12.61
N ALA A 166 5.90 5.20 12.84
CA ALA A 166 6.74 4.68 11.77
C ALA A 166 5.97 3.72 10.85
N ASN A 167 5.12 2.85 11.43
CA ASN A 167 4.27 1.96 10.67
C ASN A 167 3.24 2.71 9.81
N ALA A 168 2.61 3.76 10.35
CA ALA A 168 1.68 4.58 9.56
C ALA A 168 2.38 5.21 8.36
N VAL A 169 3.58 5.79 8.54
CA VAL A 169 4.35 6.37 7.42
C VAL A 169 4.66 5.33 6.36
N VAL A 170 5.16 4.16 6.76
CA VAL A 170 5.56 3.11 5.82
C VAL A 170 4.34 2.52 5.12
N THR A 171 3.31 2.09 5.87
CA THR A 171 2.17 1.35 5.32
C THR A 171 1.29 2.21 4.41
N TRP A 172 1.03 3.47 4.78
CA TRP A 172 0.28 4.39 3.91
C TRP A 172 1.16 4.99 2.81
N GLY A 173 2.44 5.26 3.10
CA GLY A 173 3.39 5.80 2.14
C GLY A 173 3.72 4.84 1.00
N ILE A 174 3.66 3.51 1.21
CA ILE A 174 3.89 2.53 0.16
C ILE A 174 2.86 2.63 -0.97
N LEU A 175 1.61 3.04 -0.66
CA LEU A 175 0.57 3.25 -1.68
C LEU A 175 0.95 4.40 -2.61
N ALA A 176 1.49 5.48 -2.07
CA ALA A 176 2.00 6.60 -2.85
C ALA A 176 3.25 6.22 -3.65
N TYR A 177 4.15 5.43 -3.04
CA TYR A 177 5.36 4.92 -3.70
C TYR A 177 5.02 4.08 -4.94
N LEU A 178 4.00 3.20 -4.85
CA LEU A 178 3.56 2.30 -5.90
C LEU A 178 2.51 2.92 -6.84
N ALA A 179 2.17 4.19 -6.68
CA ALA A 179 1.20 4.86 -7.54
C ALA A 179 1.70 5.00 -8.98
N SER A 180 0.89 4.59 -9.96
CA SER A 180 1.23 4.58 -11.38
C SER A 180 1.14 5.94 -12.05
N THR A 181 0.35 6.89 -11.49
CA THR A 181 0.19 8.22 -12.07
C THR A 181 0.70 9.33 -11.15
N PRO A 182 1.25 10.43 -11.67
CA PRO A 182 1.72 11.55 -10.84
C PRO A 182 0.59 12.18 -10.00
N ARG A 183 -0.65 12.17 -10.50
CA ARG A 183 -1.82 12.69 -9.78
C ARG A 183 -2.17 11.79 -8.59
N ALA A 184 -2.26 10.47 -8.81
CA ALA A 184 -2.51 9.52 -7.74
C ALA A 184 -1.41 9.57 -6.68
N ARG A 185 -0.14 9.65 -7.10
CA ARG A 185 1.01 9.76 -6.20
C ARG A 185 0.90 10.99 -5.29
N ARG A 186 0.56 12.15 -5.83
CA ARG A 186 0.38 13.38 -5.02
C ARG A 186 -0.74 13.23 -3.98
N TRP A 187 -1.91 12.75 -4.39
CA TRP A 187 -3.03 12.55 -3.48
C TRP A 187 -2.75 11.50 -2.40
N LEU A 188 -2.18 10.37 -2.78
CA LEU A 188 -1.81 9.31 -1.83
C LEU A 188 -0.69 9.76 -0.89
N SER A 189 0.27 10.58 -1.36
CA SER A 189 1.29 11.18 -0.49
C SER A 189 0.68 12.14 0.52
N ALA A 190 -0.27 12.99 0.10
CA ALA A 190 -0.97 13.89 1.02
C ALA A 190 -1.81 13.11 2.04
N LEU A 191 -2.56 12.10 1.59
CA LEU A 191 -3.34 11.24 2.47
C LEU A 191 -2.44 10.49 3.47
N SER A 192 -1.34 9.92 3.00
CA SER A 192 -0.34 9.26 3.85
C SER A 192 0.23 10.20 4.89
N ALA A 193 0.58 11.43 4.50
CA ALA A 193 1.11 12.44 5.40
C ALA A 193 0.07 12.79 6.49
N VAL A 194 -1.17 13.11 6.10
CA VAL A 194 -2.24 13.44 7.06
C VAL A 194 -2.50 12.29 8.02
N THR A 195 -2.63 11.07 7.50
CA THR A 195 -2.85 9.88 8.34
C THR A 195 -1.69 9.64 9.30
N SER A 196 -0.45 9.72 8.82
CA SER A 196 0.73 9.47 9.66
C SER A 196 0.96 10.55 10.71
N LEU A 197 0.73 11.82 10.35
CA LEU A 197 0.78 12.94 11.31
C LEU A 197 -0.30 12.77 12.38
N GLY A 198 -1.53 12.47 11.95
CA GLY A 198 -2.64 12.25 12.87
C GLY A 198 -2.39 11.08 13.82
N VAL A 199 -1.92 9.92 13.32
CA VAL A 199 -1.57 8.77 14.18
C VAL A 199 -0.50 9.15 15.20
N GLY A 200 0.56 9.83 14.77
CA GLY A 200 1.61 10.26 15.70
C GLY A 200 1.09 11.18 16.80
N LEU A 201 0.34 12.23 16.42
CA LEU A 201 -0.26 13.15 17.39
C LEU A 201 -1.28 12.47 18.31
N THR A 202 -2.02 11.48 17.80
CA THR A 202 -2.93 10.68 18.62
C THR A 202 -2.19 9.92 19.71
N THR A 203 -1.02 9.33 19.41
CA THR A 203 -0.23 8.62 20.43
C THR A 203 0.31 9.55 21.52
N VAL A 204 0.61 10.81 21.20
CA VAL A 204 0.96 11.86 22.17
C VAL A 204 -0.27 12.26 22.99
N TYR A 205 -1.40 12.48 22.33
CA TYR A 205 -2.67 12.80 22.99
C TYR A 205 -3.06 11.73 24.02
N LEU A 206 -2.96 10.44 23.64
CA LEU A 206 -3.25 9.31 24.52
C LEU A 206 -2.17 9.10 25.63
N GLY A 207 -1.06 9.84 25.60
CA GLY A 207 0.03 9.72 26.57
C GLY A 207 0.84 8.43 26.45
N THR A 208 0.72 7.69 25.34
CA THR A 208 1.44 6.42 25.13
C THR A 208 2.88 6.63 24.63
N HIS A 209 3.15 7.78 24.00
CA HIS A 209 4.47 8.16 23.47
C HIS A 209 4.82 9.60 23.81
N TRP A 210 6.12 9.85 24.00
CA TRP A 210 6.67 11.19 24.03
C TRP A 210 6.59 11.83 22.64
N LEU A 211 6.56 13.15 22.57
CA LEU A 211 6.57 13.84 21.28
C LEU A 211 7.83 13.52 20.48
N SER A 212 8.99 13.45 21.14
CA SER A 212 10.25 13.08 20.48
C SER A 212 10.24 11.67 19.92
N ASP A 213 9.53 10.69 20.52
CA ASP A 213 9.37 9.34 19.97
C ASP A 213 8.61 9.37 18.66
N VAL A 214 7.60 10.24 18.58
CA VAL A 214 6.76 10.43 17.37
C VAL A 214 7.55 11.09 16.25
N LEU A 215 8.30 12.15 16.54
CA LEU A 215 9.19 12.80 15.56
C LEU A 215 10.19 11.79 14.98
N LEU A 216 10.77 10.97 15.82
CA LEU A 216 11.71 9.94 15.40
C LEU A 216 11.00 8.83 14.60
N GLY A 217 9.76 8.48 14.96
CA GLY A 217 8.93 7.53 14.23
C GLY A 217 8.64 8.00 12.80
N TRP A 218 8.28 9.28 12.61
CA TRP A 218 8.08 9.87 11.28
C TRP A 218 9.38 9.84 10.47
N ALA A 219 10.51 10.21 11.08
CA ALA A 219 11.81 10.18 10.42
C ALA A 219 12.21 8.75 10.02
N ALA A 220 12.03 7.77 10.90
CA ALA A 220 12.33 6.36 10.63
C ALA A 220 11.50 5.81 9.48
N GLY A 221 10.19 6.05 9.48
CA GLY A 221 9.31 5.62 8.40
C GLY A 221 9.67 6.27 7.06
N LEU A 222 10.00 7.57 7.07
CA LEU A 222 10.41 8.30 5.88
C LEU A 222 11.76 7.79 5.33
N LEU A 223 12.74 7.49 6.20
CA LEU A 223 14.02 6.90 5.80
C LEU A 223 13.81 5.57 5.07
N ILE A 224 12.91 4.71 5.56
CA ILE A 224 12.58 3.44 4.93
C ILE A 224 12.00 3.66 3.52
N LEU A 225 11.01 4.55 3.37
CA LEU A 225 10.41 4.87 2.07
C LEU A 225 11.41 5.47 1.08
N LEU A 226 12.33 6.30 1.57
CA LEU A 226 13.39 6.89 0.76
C LEU A 226 14.44 5.85 0.34
N ALA A 227 14.68 4.83 1.16
CA ALA A 227 15.64 3.75 0.88
C ALA A 227 15.10 2.68 -0.10
N LEU A 228 13.77 2.57 -0.29
CA LEU A 228 13.16 1.53 -1.12
C LEU A 228 13.75 1.39 -2.54
N PRO A 229 14.13 2.46 -3.27
CA PRO A 229 14.76 2.30 -4.58
C PRO A 229 16.06 1.51 -4.56
N TRP A 230 16.80 1.51 -3.44
CA TRP A 230 17.98 0.66 -3.28
C TRP A 230 17.62 -0.83 -3.12
N CYS A 231 16.42 -1.12 -2.63
CA CYS A 231 15.92 -2.50 -2.48
C CYS A 231 15.35 -3.09 -3.79
N GLU A 232 15.06 -2.24 -4.79
CA GLU A 232 14.42 -2.68 -6.05
C GLU A 232 15.17 -3.81 -6.78
N PRO A 233 16.51 -3.79 -6.90
CA PRO A 233 17.21 -4.90 -7.55
C PRO A 233 17.03 -6.22 -6.81
N LEU A 234 16.95 -6.19 -5.47
CA LEU A 234 16.71 -7.37 -4.64
C LEU A 234 15.28 -7.87 -4.80
N ILE A 235 14.32 -6.95 -4.82
CA ILE A 235 12.89 -7.24 -5.04
C ILE A 235 12.69 -7.90 -6.41
N ALA A 236 13.33 -7.37 -7.47
CA ALA A 236 13.26 -7.94 -8.81
C ALA A 236 13.86 -9.36 -8.88
N ARG A 237 15.00 -9.59 -8.22
CA ARG A 237 15.60 -10.92 -8.12
C ARG A 237 14.71 -11.89 -7.35
N ALA A 238 14.13 -11.45 -6.24
CA ALA A 238 13.20 -12.26 -5.45
C ALA A 238 11.96 -12.64 -6.28
N GLU A 239 11.37 -11.70 -7.03
CA GLU A 239 10.25 -11.97 -7.91
C GLU A 239 10.61 -13.04 -8.95
N THR A 240 11.72 -12.87 -9.65
CA THR A 240 12.20 -13.84 -10.65
C THR A 240 12.43 -15.21 -10.03
N GLY A 241 13.09 -15.28 -8.87
CA GLY A 241 13.33 -16.53 -8.14
C GLY A 241 12.02 -17.22 -7.73
N LEU A 242 11.02 -16.49 -7.26
CA LEU A 242 9.73 -17.07 -6.90
C LEU A 242 8.99 -17.64 -8.13
N PHE A 243 9.03 -16.96 -9.26
CA PHE A 243 8.41 -17.48 -10.48
C PHE A 243 9.14 -18.72 -11.02
N THR A 244 10.48 -18.75 -11.04
CA THR A 244 11.24 -19.93 -11.45
C THR A 244 10.98 -21.11 -10.51
N LEU A 245 10.90 -20.88 -9.21
CA LEU A 245 10.58 -21.93 -8.23
C LEU A 245 9.17 -22.50 -8.44
N ARG A 246 8.19 -21.61 -8.67
CA ARG A 246 6.81 -22.00 -8.99
C ARG A 246 6.75 -22.88 -10.24
N ASP A 247 7.45 -22.47 -11.29
CA ASP A 247 7.42 -23.17 -12.56
C ASP A 247 8.15 -24.51 -12.48
N ALA A 248 9.26 -24.59 -11.74
CA ALA A 248 9.95 -25.84 -11.42
C ALA A 248 9.05 -26.80 -10.61
N TRP A 249 8.31 -26.29 -9.64
CA TRP A 249 7.36 -27.08 -8.85
C TRP A 249 6.19 -27.62 -9.70
N ARG A 250 5.63 -26.78 -10.59
CA ARG A 250 4.60 -27.20 -11.54
C ARG A 250 5.11 -28.29 -12.49
N ALA A 251 6.33 -28.14 -13.02
CA ALA A 251 6.98 -29.14 -13.88
C ALA A 251 7.19 -30.48 -13.17
N ARG A 252 7.56 -30.46 -11.89
CA ARG A 252 7.68 -31.69 -11.07
C ARG A 252 6.34 -32.37 -10.87
N ARG A 253 5.26 -31.64 -10.61
CA ARG A 253 3.90 -32.19 -10.45
C ARG A 253 3.35 -32.73 -11.76
N GLY A 254 3.61 -32.10 -12.91
CA GLY A 254 3.20 -32.61 -14.23
C GLY A 254 3.91 -33.89 -14.66
N ARG A 255 5.11 -34.18 -14.09
CA ARG A 255 5.84 -35.42 -14.31
C ARG A 255 5.39 -36.58 -13.41
N ALA A 256 4.56 -36.35 -12.42
CA ALA A 256 4.20 -37.35 -11.41
C ALA A 256 3.03 -38.27 -11.81
N LEU A 257 2.50 -38.18 -13.02
CA LEU A 257 1.54 -39.15 -13.56
C LEU A 257 2.28 -39.96 -14.61
N PRO A 258 2.70 -41.27 -14.33
CA PRO A 258 3.07 -42.15 -15.37
C PRO A 258 1.84 -42.38 -16.26
N VAL A 259 1.94 -42.03 -17.51
CA VAL A 259 0.97 -42.51 -18.50
C VAL A 259 1.00 -44.03 -18.39
N PRO A 260 -0.15 -44.71 -18.13
CA PRO A 260 -0.21 -46.16 -18.18
C PRO A 260 0.34 -46.55 -19.55
N ALA A 261 1.38 -47.37 -19.58
CA ALA A 261 1.85 -47.95 -20.82
C ALA A 261 0.64 -48.66 -21.47
N GLU A 262 0.17 -48.14 -22.61
CA GLU A 262 -0.75 -48.87 -23.44
C GLU A 262 -0.15 -50.23 -23.73
N ALA A 263 -0.84 -51.27 -23.31
CA ALA A 263 -0.48 -52.65 -23.64
C ALA A 263 -0.35 -52.74 -25.17
N PRO A 264 0.64 -53.44 -25.69
CA PRO A 264 0.81 -53.58 -27.12
C PRO A 264 -0.43 -54.30 -27.69
N VAL A 265 -1.23 -53.55 -28.41
CA VAL A 265 -2.34 -54.11 -29.21
C VAL A 265 -1.68 -54.99 -30.28
N GLY A 266 -1.97 -56.26 -30.21
CA GLY A 266 -1.42 -57.26 -31.10
C GLY A 266 -1.59 -56.91 -32.56
N SER A 267 -0.48 -57.03 -33.32
CA SER A 267 -0.44 -56.84 -34.75
C SER A 267 -1.40 -57.78 -35.47
N PRO A 268 -2.26 -57.31 -36.37
CA PRO A 268 -2.89 -58.22 -37.32
C PRO A 268 -1.92 -58.59 -38.41
N VAL A 269 -1.79 -59.89 -38.58
CA VAL A 269 -1.03 -60.55 -39.64
C VAL A 269 -1.65 -60.29 -41.00
N GLY A 270 -0.87 -59.78 -41.95
CA GLY A 270 -0.94 -60.14 -43.38
C GLY A 270 -1.84 -59.35 -44.30
N ALA A 271 -1.30 -58.43 -45.05
CA ALA A 271 -1.64 -58.20 -46.46
C ALA A 271 -0.44 -57.55 -47.19
N PRO A 272 -0.07 -57.95 -48.43
CA PRO A 272 1.10 -57.44 -49.10
C PRO A 272 0.83 -56.06 -49.73
N VAL A 273 1.67 -55.09 -49.44
CA VAL A 273 1.63 -53.78 -50.08
C VAL A 273 2.56 -53.74 -51.27
N LEU A 274 1.98 -53.48 -52.41
CA LEU A 274 2.65 -53.18 -53.70
C LEU A 274 3.55 -51.92 -53.53
N VAL A 275 4.84 -52.12 -53.76
CA VAL A 275 5.82 -51.02 -53.87
C VAL A 275 5.64 -50.32 -55.20
N LYS A 276 5.32 -49.07 -55.18
CA LYS A 276 5.40 -48.18 -56.33
C LYS A 276 6.59 -47.26 -56.15
N GLN A 277 7.65 -47.58 -56.88
CA GLN A 277 8.83 -46.74 -57.07
C GLN A 277 8.43 -45.49 -57.82
N SER A 278 8.80 -44.31 -57.31
CA SER A 278 8.88 -43.08 -58.11
C SER A 278 10.28 -42.49 -58.00
N VAL A 279 10.81 -42.25 -59.17
CA VAL A 279 12.12 -41.77 -59.60
C VAL A 279 12.36 -40.33 -59.15
N PRO A 280 13.60 -39.92 -58.84
CA PRO A 280 13.94 -38.52 -58.55
C PRO A 280 14.13 -37.72 -59.84
N VAL A 281 13.70 -36.48 -59.83
CA VAL A 281 14.04 -35.47 -60.87
C VAL A 281 14.83 -34.37 -60.16
N ASP A 282 16.08 -34.27 -60.57
CA ASP A 282 16.97 -33.12 -60.36
C ASP A 282 16.48 -31.96 -61.23
N GLU A 283 16.48 -30.76 -60.75
CA GLU A 283 16.62 -29.56 -61.56
C GLU A 283 17.24 -28.41 -60.84
N GLU A 284 18.19 -27.82 -61.50
CA GLU A 284 19.24 -26.87 -61.14
C GLU A 284 18.76 -25.46 -60.88
N VAL A 285 19.60 -24.73 -60.12
CA VAL A 285 19.68 -23.28 -59.94
C VAL A 285 20.00 -22.57 -61.27
N PRO A 286 19.57 -21.30 -61.51
CA PRO A 286 20.62 -20.29 -61.26
C PRO A 286 20.14 -18.96 -60.63
N ALA A 287 21.11 -18.40 -59.94
CA ALA A 287 21.15 -17.05 -59.41
C ALA A 287 21.06 -15.98 -60.51
N ARG A 288 20.37 -14.88 -60.20
CA ARG A 288 20.68 -13.58 -60.81
C ARG A 288 20.32 -12.39 -59.90
N ALA A 289 21.35 -11.61 -59.67
CA ALA A 289 21.31 -10.31 -59.01
C ALA A 289 20.70 -9.20 -59.93
N ALA A 290 20.02 -8.23 -59.32
CA ALA A 290 19.90 -6.81 -59.75
C ALA A 290 19.20 -6.05 -58.62
N VAL A 291 19.87 -5.21 -57.93
CA VAL A 291 20.12 -3.75 -58.03
C VAL A 291 18.89 -2.92 -58.22
N ALA A 292 18.68 -2.06 -57.21
CA ALA A 292 18.30 -0.65 -57.17
C ALA A 292 16.84 -0.25 -57.13
N THR A 293 16.66 0.64 -56.29
CA THR A 293 16.03 1.97 -56.26
C THR A 293 14.78 2.12 -55.40
N GLY A 294 14.96 3.06 -54.49
CA GLY A 294 14.07 3.54 -53.49
C GLY A 294 12.74 4.11 -53.92
N ARG A 295 11.81 3.99 -53.01
CA ARG A 295 10.73 4.99 -52.87
C ARG A 295 10.05 4.80 -51.53
N ALA A 296 10.15 5.81 -50.67
CA ALA A 296 9.42 5.91 -49.45
C ALA A 296 7.89 6.01 -49.68
N PRO A 297 7.04 5.36 -48.89
CA PRO A 297 5.61 5.63 -48.92
C PRO A 297 5.26 6.85 -48.06
N ARG A 298 4.52 7.77 -48.67
CA ARG A 298 3.90 8.94 -48.08
C ARG A 298 2.86 8.53 -47.03
N ALA A 299 2.87 9.25 -45.87
CA ALA A 299 1.84 9.23 -44.89
C ALA A 299 0.48 9.72 -45.43
N PRO A 300 -0.65 9.16 -44.97
CA PRO A 300 -1.96 9.70 -45.28
C PRO A 300 -2.27 10.93 -44.44
N VAL A 301 -2.67 11.98 -45.11
CA VAL A 301 -3.22 13.23 -44.59
C VAL A 301 -4.60 12.95 -44.01
N TYR A 302 -4.79 13.18 -42.69
CA TYR A 302 -6.10 13.21 -42.07
C TYR A 302 -6.71 14.61 -42.24
N LEU A 303 -7.82 14.69 -42.96
CA LEU A 303 -8.72 15.84 -43.01
C LEU A 303 -9.54 15.89 -41.71
N ALA A 304 -9.52 17.02 -41.04
CA ALA A 304 -10.37 17.33 -39.91
C ALA A 304 -11.80 17.68 -40.39
N PRO A 305 -12.85 17.21 -39.71
CA PRO A 305 -14.20 17.74 -39.87
C PRO A 305 -14.42 18.94 -38.93
N GLY A 306 -15.03 20.00 -39.48
CA GLY A 306 -15.34 21.24 -38.81
C GLY A 306 -16.53 21.14 -37.81
N PRO A 307 -16.83 22.25 -37.13
CA PRO A 307 -17.69 22.26 -35.95
C PRO A 307 -19.17 22.33 -36.30
N HIS A 308 -19.99 21.43 -35.77
CA HIS A 308 -21.45 21.56 -35.74
C HIS A 308 -21.89 22.13 -34.39
N THR A 309 -22.30 23.37 -34.43
CA THR A 309 -23.13 24.04 -33.44
C THR A 309 -24.53 23.48 -33.47
N THR A 310 -25.02 22.97 -32.36
CA THR A 310 -26.45 22.95 -32.02
C THR A 310 -26.65 23.32 -30.57
N ARG A 311 -27.08 24.53 -30.38
CA ARG A 311 -27.68 25.13 -29.21
C ARG A 311 -29.02 24.44 -28.95
N SER A 312 -29.20 23.92 -27.73
CA SER A 312 -30.52 23.61 -27.20
C SER A 312 -30.60 24.12 -25.76
N GLU A 313 -31.33 25.23 -25.64
CA GLU A 313 -31.81 25.79 -24.39
C GLU A 313 -32.84 24.85 -23.79
N ARG A 314 -32.68 24.50 -22.52
CA ARG A 314 -33.77 24.07 -21.64
C ARG A 314 -33.64 24.76 -20.30
N THR A 315 -34.64 25.58 -20.06
CA THR A 315 -35.03 26.31 -18.86
C THR A 315 -35.06 25.42 -17.61
N PRO A 316 -34.68 25.94 -16.43
CA PRO A 316 -34.84 25.24 -15.16
C PRO A 316 -36.26 25.36 -14.62
N VAL A 317 -36.87 24.23 -14.30
CA VAL A 317 -38.14 24.14 -13.59
C VAL A 317 -37.87 24.08 -12.09
N THR A 318 -38.32 25.07 -11.37
CA THR A 318 -38.36 25.14 -9.90
C THR A 318 -39.53 24.29 -9.38
N PRO A 319 -39.39 23.45 -8.36
CA PRO A 319 -40.54 23.01 -7.55
C PRO A 319 -40.66 23.84 -6.28
N VAL A 320 -41.76 24.54 -6.21
CA VAL A 320 -42.35 25.11 -4.99
C VAL A 320 -42.98 23.97 -4.20
N GLY A 321 -42.87 23.98 -2.88
CA GLY A 321 -43.70 23.13 -2.05
C GLY A 321 -43.17 22.97 -0.62
N SER A 322 -43.31 23.99 0.18
CA SER A 322 -43.21 23.92 1.63
C SER A 322 -44.31 23.05 2.22
N ARG A 323 -44.01 22.25 3.25
CA ARG A 323 -44.92 21.96 4.36
C ARG A 323 -44.12 21.56 5.59
N ARG A 324 -44.06 22.45 6.56
CA ARG A 324 -43.75 22.25 7.97
C ARG A 324 -44.96 21.60 8.67
N PRO A 325 -44.81 20.60 9.54
CA PRO A 325 -45.81 20.27 10.54
C PRO A 325 -45.52 20.96 11.88
N PRO A 326 -46.55 21.11 12.74
CA PRO A 326 -46.56 22.09 13.80
C PRO A 326 -46.03 21.57 15.13
N HIS A 327 -45.63 22.52 15.96
CA HIS A 327 -45.35 22.41 17.39
C HIS A 327 -46.51 21.77 18.17
N SER A 328 -46.19 20.88 19.12
CA SER A 328 -47.06 20.62 20.26
C SER A 328 -46.27 20.84 21.54
N ASP A 329 -46.63 21.95 22.19
CA ASP A 329 -46.39 22.21 23.60
C ASP A 329 -47.10 21.15 24.46
N ARG A 330 -46.43 20.64 25.46
CA ARG A 330 -47.08 20.18 26.68
C ARG A 330 -46.14 20.23 27.87
N ALA A 331 -46.20 21.31 28.58
CA ALA A 331 -46.66 21.44 29.95
C ALA A 331 -45.86 20.74 31.06
N ALA A 332 -45.38 21.60 31.89
CA ALA A 332 -44.85 21.44 33.23
C ALA A 332 -45.72 20.59 34.17
N ARG A 333 -45.08 19.87 35.08
CA ARG A 333 -45.55 19.60 36.46
C ARG A 333 -44.32 19.46 37.35
N THR A 334 -44.08 20.44 38.13
CA THR A 334 -44.17 20.74 39.56
C THR A 334 -44.14 19.58 40.55
N ALA A 335 -43.34 19.84 41.56
CA ALA A 335 -43.36 19.43 42.96
C ALA A 335 -42.58 18.17 43.30
N THR A 336 -41.86 18.03 44.36
CA THR A 336 -41.98 18.60 45.70
C THR A 336 -40.70 18.39 46.49
N THR A 337 -40.30 19.35 47.23
CA THR A 337 -39.40 19.38 48.38
C THR A 337 -39.60 18.24 49.35
N THR A 338 -38.50 17.64 49.84
CA THR A 338 -38.45 17.19 51.23
C THR A 338 -37.04 17.38 51.78
N SER A 339 -36.98 18.27 52.71
CA SER A 339 -35.90 18.55 53.67
C SER A 339 -35.69 17.37 54.63
N ALA A 340 -34.45 17.00 54.88
CA ALA A 340 -34.10 16.33 56.12
C ALA A 340 -32.69 16.74 56.54
N ARG A 341 -32.64 17.18 57.76
CA ARG A 341 -31.63 17.84 58.61
C ARG A 341 -30.53 16.89 59.08
N PRO A 342 -29.36 17.40 59.52
CA PRO A 342 -28.18 16.57 59.88
C PRO A 342 -28.29 16.09 61.35
N LEU A 343 -27.65 14.95 61.62
CA LEU A 343 -27.29 14.52 62.99
C LEU A 343 -25.78 14.45 63.13
N THR A 344 -25.32 15.27 64.04
CA THR A 344 -24.02 15.25 64.71
C THR A 344 -23.87 14.01 65.60
N GLY A 345 -22.65 13.56 65.79
CA GLY A 345 -22.26 12.85 67.00
C GLY A 345 -21.38 11.64 66.83
N GLY A 346 -20.15 11.67 67.33
CA GLY A 346 -19.31 10.52 67.67
C GLY A 346 -17.95 10.58 66.98
#